data_5d4ce4b9081d946960c92d4f1a6a210d
#
_entry.id   5d4ce4b9081d946960c92d4f1a6a210d
#
_cell.length_a   1.000
_cell.length_b   1.000
_cell.length_c   1.000
_cell.angle_alpha   90.00
_cell.angle_beta   90.00
_cell.angle_gamma   90.00
#
_symmetry.space_group_name_H-M   'P 1'
#
loop_
_entity.id
_entity.type
_entity.pdbx_description
1 polymer ?
#
loop_
_entity_poly.entity_id
_entity_poly.type
_entity_poly.pdbx_seq_one_letter_code
_entity_poly.pdbx_strand_id
1 'polypeptide(L)'
;MIARPRSRFCISAALVAFAVAFVAPASAQQAASTPPSPNGALAGFVRAEGTRFVRPDGSTFAVKGMSFGNWLLPEGYMFKFKVQRSPREIEDVIQYLAGPEEAARFWKDFRDVYIREDDFAFLSAAGFTTVRVPLHWKFFLDPADPSRVDPQGEGWALIDRALGWAKAHGIKVILDIHAAPGGQTGVNHDDGVGYPLTFYVPEFRRRTVALWRAIAARYRDETAVLAYDLLNEPISPYHDMDYLNPRLEPLYAEITAAIRSVDPNHPVILAAAQWSTNFGVFGPPFADNVGYTYHKFWASPERREVQDYVNFANRWGVPIFLGETGELTDEWNAKYRAMNEKFGIGWSFWTYKNLDSRSTVASIAKPEGWDAIAAFGSVPRAEWDSMQRPPREQVVATLRAYLDNARFARTTINRGYVTSLGLTAPD
;
A
#
# COMPACT_ATOMS: atom_id res chain seq x y z
N MET A 1 33.01 68.02 20.10
CA MET A 1 32.87 69.00 21.19
C MET A 1 31.55 68.73 21.84
N ILE A 2 31.52 68.41 23.00
CA ILE A 2 31.17 68.66 24.40
C ILE A 2 30.67 67.34 24.97
N ALA A 3 31.39 66.63 25.72
CA ALA A 3 31.75 66.56 27.16
C ALA A 3 30.65 65.97 28.04
N ARG A 4 31.01 64.85 28.70
CA ARG A 4 30.23 64.10 29.73
C ARG A 4 30.04 64.97 31.03
N PRO A 5 29.16 64.51 31.96
CA PRO A 5 29.78 63.92 33.13
C PRO A 5 29.13 62.63 33.69
N ARG A 6 29.97 61.90 34.42
CA ARG A 6 29.68 60.74 35.27
C ARG A 6 29.12 61.21 36.60
N SER A 7 28.19 60.43 37.18
CA SER A 7 27.96 60.46 38.63
C SER A 7 27.91 59.00 39.15
N ARG A 8 28.82 58.76 40.10
CA ARG A 8 28.86 57.54 40.93
C ARG A 8 27.88 57.70 42.08
N PHE A 9 27.13 56.67 42.38
CA PHE A 9 26.55 56.50 43.70
C PHE A 9 26.89 55.07 44.20
N CYS A 10 27.61 55.08 45.34
CA CYS A 10 27.78 53.94 46.21
C CYS A 10 26.56 53.76 47.07
N ILE A 11 26.02 52.58 47.20
CA ILE A 11 25.13 52.18 48.26
C ILE A 11 25.53 50.82 48.80
N SER A 12 25.69 50.79 50.12
CA SER A 12 26.24 49.75 50.96
C SER A 12 25.38 48.49 50.99
N ALA A 13 26.07 47.36 51.10
CA ALA A 13 25.52 46.04 51.32
C ALA A 13 24.93 45.89 52.75
N ALA A 14 23.72 45.42 52.86
CA ALA A 14 23.20 44.82 54.07
C ALA A 14 22.90 43.34 53.79
N LEU A 15 23.70 42.46 54.39
CA LEU A 15 23.49 41.00 54.39
C LEU A 15 22.27 40.70 55.32
N VAL A 16 21.23 40.18 54.78
CA VAL A 16 20.18 39.47 55.56
C VAL A 16 20.29 37.98 55.19
N ALA A 17 20.74 37.21 56.16
CA ALA A 17 20.81 35.75 56.02
C ALA A 17 19.39 35.15 56.20
N PHE A 18 18.78 34.67 55.15
CA PHE A 18 17.60 33.79 55.23
C PHE A 18 18.04 32.34 55.21
N ALA A 19 17.79 31.62 56.31
CA ALA A 19 17.93 30.18 56.39
C ALA A 19 16.75 29.55 55.61
N VAL A 20 17.03 29.00 54.40
CA VAL A 20 16.08 28.21 53.66
C VAL A 20 16.24 26.75 54.10
N ALA A 21 15.25 26.24 54.82
CA ALA A 21 15.11 24.80 55.10
C ALA A 21 14.81 24.08 53.80
N PHE A 22 15.76 23.24 53.32
CA PHE A 22 15.56 22.30 52.25
C PHE A 22 14.67 21.18 52.72
N VAL A 23 13.37 21.22 52.32
CA VAL A 23 12.53 20.01 52.34
C VAL A 23 12.82 19.26 51.06
N ALA A 24 13.48 18.11 51.17
CA ALA A 24 13.71 17.20 50.06
C ALA A 24 12.36 16.67 49.58
N PRO A 25 12.02 16.71 48.26
CA PRO A 25 10.84 16.04 47.75
C PRO A 25 11.06 14.53 47.86
N ALA A 26 10.08 13.85 48.45
CA ALA A 26 10.02 12.38 48.44
C ALA A 26 10.01 11.92 46.98
N SER A 27 11.04 11.15 46.60
CA SER A 27 11.14 10.46 45.32
C SER A 27 9.96 9.49 45.23
N ALA A 28 8.92 9.87 44.51
CA ALA A 28 7.96 8.90 43.98
C ALA A 28 8.72 8.00 43.01
N GLN A 29 9.12 6.85 43.47
CA GLN A 29 9.64 5.76 42.66
C GLN A 29 8.51 5.36 41.72
N GLN A 30 8.52 5.93 40.49
CA GLN A 30 7.73 5.41 39.40
C GLN A 30 8.18 3.97 39.20
N ALA A 31 7.27 3.03 39.57
CA ALA A 31 7.45 1.64 39.22
C ALA A 31 7.68 1.60 37.70
N ALA A 32 8.90 1.28 37.30
CA ALA A 32 9.22 0.99 35.93
C ALA A 32 8.28 -0.15 35.49
N SER A 33 7.29 0.18 34.67
CA SER A 33 6.49 -0.83 34.01
C SER A 33 7.46 -1.66 33.17
N THR A 34 7.66 -2.90 33.59
CA THR A 34 8.42 -3.89 32.82
C THR A 34 7.81 -3.89 31.40
N PRO A 35 8.57 -3.71 30.34
CA PRO A 35 8.04 -3.84 29.00
C PRO A 35 7.42 -5.22 28.88
N PRO A 36 6.25 -5.36 28.22
CA PRO A 36 5.62 -6.66 28.05
C PRO A 36 6.61 -7.61 27.40
N SER A 37 6.67 -8.83 27.92
CA SER A 37 7.55 -9.88 27.40
C SER A 37 7.31 -10.04 25.90
N PRO A 38 8.34 -9.98 25.03
CA PRO A 38 8.19 -10.05 23.58
C PRO A 38 7.43 -11.29 23.10
N ASN A 39 7.50 -12.38 23.86
CA ASN A 39 6.89 -13.67 23.49
C ASN A 39 5.38 -13.77 23.70
N GLY A 40 4.77 -12.91 24.49
CA GLY A 40 3.31 -12.93 24.70
C GLY A 40 2.53 -12.10 23.67
N ALA A 41 3.12 -11.00 23.24
CA ALA A 41 2.46 -10.07 22.31
C ALA A 41 2.37 -10.62 20.87
N LEU A 42 3.29 -11.49 20.45
CA LEU A 42 3.35 -12.06 19.09
C LEU A 42 2.59 -13.38 18.92
N ALA A 43 1.89 -13.85 19.97
CA ALA A 43 1.10 -15.08 19.89
C ALA A 43 -0.02 -14.94 18.84
N GLY A 44 0.03 -15.74 17.77
CA GLY A 44 -0.93 -15.72 16.66
C GLY A 44 -0.53 -14.87 15.45
N PHE A 45 0.52 -14.05 15.55
CA PHE A 45 1.00 -13.21 14.43
C PHE A 45 2.15 -13.88 13.67
N VAL A 46 2.21 -13.63 12.35
CA VAL A 46 3.40 -13.91 11.57
C VAL A 46 4.42 -12.80 11.86
N ARG A 47 5.70 -13.17 11.93
CA ARG A 47 6.78 -12.20 12.18
C ARG A 47 7.91 -12.34 11.18
N ALA A 48 8.70 -11.31 11.02
CA ALA A 48 9.97 -11.34 10.31
C ALA A 48 11.05 -11.91 11.21
N GLU A 49 11.68 -13.03 10.81
CA GLU A 49 12.75 -13.68 11.58
C GLU A 49 13.81 -14.23 10.62
N GLY A 50 15.03 -13.73 10.72
CA GLY A 50 16.06 -14.03 9.74
C GLY A 50 15.56 -13.65 8.35
N THR A 51 15.83 -14.49 7.36
CA THR A 51 15.40 -14.25 5.97
C THR A 51 13.99 -14.75 5.67
N ARG A 52 13.13 -14.99 6.68
CA ARG A 52 11.83 -15.63 6.51
C ARG A 52 10.72 -14.89 7.25
N PHE A 53 9.51 -15.03 6.74
CA PHE A 53 8.30 -14.82 7.53
C PHE A 53 7.98 -16.12 8.28
N VAL A 54 7.71 -16.03 9.57
CA VAL A 54 7.58 -17.18 10.48
C VAL A 54 6.24 -17.14 11.19
N ARG A 55 5.55 -18.28 11.21
CA ARG A 55 4.30 -18.47 11.96
C ARG A 55 4.56 -18.56 13.47
N PRO A 56 3.51 -18.44 14.30
CA PRO A 56 3.65 -18.60 15.76
C PRO A 56 4.27 -19.92 16.20
N ASP A 57 4.09 -20.99 15.43
CA ASP A 57 4.66 -22.32 15.68
C ASP A 57 6.14 -22.47 15.26
N GLY A 58 6.74 -21.40 14.74
CA GLY A 58 8.13 -21.40 14.22
C GLY A 58 8.26 -21.86 12.77
N SER A 59 7.20 -22.36 12.13
CA SER A 59 7.24 -22.77 10.74
C SER A 59 7.30 -21.56 9.79
N THR A 60 7.91 -21.74 8.62
CA THR A 60 7.96 -20.70 7.57
C THR A 60 6.56 -20.42 7.03
N PHE A 61 6.18 -19.12 6.97
CA PHE A 61 5.03 -18.66 6.23
C PHE A 61 5.44 -18.35 4.79
N ALA A 62 5.01 -19.19 3.85
CA ALA A 62 5.26 -18.93 2.43
C ALA A 62 4.20 -17.95 1.91
N VAL A 63 4.64 -16.77 1.48
CA VAL A 63 3.78 -15.80 0.79
C VAL A 63 3.54 -16.30 -0.63
N LYS A 64 2.30 -16.68 -0.94
CA LYS A 64 1.81 -17.05 -2.27
C LYS A 64 0.57 -16.20 -2.52
N GLY A 65 0.74 -15.05 -3.15
CA GLY A 65 -0.26 -14.00 -3.14
C GLY A 65 -0.73 -13.52 -4.51
N MET A 66 -1.86 -12.82 -4.46
CA MET A 66 -2.37 -11.98 -5.54
C MET A 66 -2.64 -10.57 -5.02
N SER A 67 -2.36 -9.57 -5.84
CA SER A 67 -2.74 -8.20 -5.55
C SER A 67 -4.16 -7.92 -6.04
N PHE A 68 -4.99 -7.29 -5.19
CA PHE A 68 -6.33 -6.82 -5.53
C PHE A 68 -6.26 -5.44 -6.19
N GLY A 69 -5.42 -5.32 -7.22
CA GLY A 69 -5.32 -4.12 -8.04
C GLY A 69 -6.67 -3.74 -8.65
N ASN A 70 -6.85 -2.49 -8.97
CA ASN A 70 -8.06 -1.88 -9.49
C ASN A 70 -9.22 -1.73 -8.47
N TRP A 71 -9.24 -2.46 -7.37
CA TRP A 71 -10.38 -2.43 -6.42
C TRP A 71 -10.51 -1.07 -5.72
N LEU A 72 -9.51 -0.66 -4.94
CA LEU A 72 -9.49 0.62 -4.23
C LEU A 72 -8.55 1.65 -4.86
N LEU A 73 -7.90 1.26 -5.94
CA LEU A 73 -7.03 2.11 -6.73
C LEU A 73 -7.13 1.70 -8.21
N PRO A 74 -8.05 2.33 -8.97
CA PRO A 74 -8.21 2.08 -10.39
C PRO A 74 -6.98 2.53 -11.20
N GLU A 75 -6.60 1.74 -12.21
CA GLU A 75 -5.58 2.10 -13.17
C GLU A 75 -6.11 2.09 -14.60
N GLY A 76 -5.74 3.08 -15.40
CA GLY A 76 -6.35 3.30 -16.71
C GLY A 76 -6.25 2.11 -17.66
N TYR A 77 -5.12 1.40 -17.69
CA TYR A 77 -4.96 0.25 -18.59
C TYR A 77 -5.91 -0.91 -18.24
N MET A 78 -6.31 -1.04 -16.97
CA MET A 78 -7.31 -2.03 -16.54
C MET A 78 -8.73 -1.69 -17.01
N PHE A 79 -8.98 -0.43 -17.37
CA PHE A 79 -10.19 0.06 -18.03
C PHE A 79 -10.04 0.15 -19.55
N LYS A 80 -8.89 -0.29 -20.10
CA LYS A 80 -8.50 -0.12 -21.52
C LYS A 80 -8.33 1.35 -21.92
N PHE A 81 -8.04 2.23 -20.97
CA PHE A 81 -7.71 3.63 -21.20
C PHE A 81 -6.21 3.78 -21.49
N LYS A 82 -5.86 4.63 -22.46
CA LYS A 82 -4.46 4.80 -22.89
C LYS A 82 -3.81 6.08 -22.38
N VAL A 83 -4.63 7.12 -22.11
CA VAL A 83 -4.16 8.46 -21.72
C VAL A 83 -4.61 8.82 -20.32
N GLN A 84 -5.87 8.60 -19.98
CA GLN A 84 -6.38 8.82 -18.61
C GLN A 84 -6.00 7.63 -17.75
N ARG A 85 -4.96 7.77 -16.92
CA ARG A 85 -4.30 6.63 -16.27
C ARG A 85 -4.46 6.61 -14.75
N SER A 86 -4.54 7.79 -14.12
CA SER A 86 -4.68 7.87 -12.66
C SER A 86 -6.13 7.66 -12.21
N PRO A 87 -6.36 7.26 -10.94
CA PRO A 87 -7.70 7.12 -10.38
C PRO A 87 -8.62 8.29 -10.66
N ARG A 88 -8.18 9.53 -10.37
CA ARG A 88 -9.01 10.73 -10.60
C ARG A 88 -9.31 10.97 -12.07
N GLU A 89 -8.35 10.71 -12.98
CA GLU A 89 -8.58 10.87 -14.42
C GLU A 89 -9.61 9.86 -14.94
N ILE A 90 -9.58 8.62 -14.42
CA ILE A 90 -10.56 7.59 -14.73
C ILE A 90 -11.94 7.99 -14.19
N GLU A 91 -12.00 8.48 -12.95
CA GLU A 91 -13.22 9.01 -12.32
C GLU A 91 -13.79 10.18 -13.14
N ASP A 92 -12.94 11.08 -13.64
CA ASP A 92 -13.33 12.19 -14.51
C ASP A 92 -13.97 11.72 -15.82
N VAL A 93 -13.42 10.68 -16.49
CA VAL A 93 -14.03 10.10 -17.70
C VAL A 93 -15.45 9.61 -17.42
N ILE A 94 -15.61 8.83 -16.36
CA ILE A 94 -16.93 8.27 -15.99
C ILE A 94 -17.90 9.39 -15.62
N GLN A 95 -17.44 10.39 -14.85
CA GLN A 95 -18.26 11.53 -14.45
C GLN A 95 -18.67 12.40 -15.66
N TYR A 96 -17.75 12.63 -16.58
CA TYR A 96 -18.03 13.40 -17.82
C TYR A 96 -19.09 12.72 -18.66
N LEU A 97 -19.04 11.39 -18.81
CA LEU A 97 -19.94 10.63 -19.67
C LEU A 97 -21.28 10.31 -19.00
N ALA A 98 -21.28 9.87 -17.74
CA ALA A 98 -22.48 9.43 -17.04
C ALA A 98 -23.17 10.54 -16.22
N GLY A 99 -22.47 11.61 -15.90
CA GLY A 99 -22.88 12.64 -14.94
C GLY A 99 -22.54 12.28 -13.50
N PRO A 100 -22.49 13.29 -12.58
CA PRO A 100 -21.93 13.11 -11.25
C PRO A 100 -22.66 12.07 -10.38
N GLU A 101 -23.98 12.02 -10.44
CA GLU A 101 -24.78 11.11 -9.63
C GLU A 101 -24.59 9.63 -10.03
N GLU A 102 -24.61 9.35 -11.34
CA GLU A 102 -24.42 7.98 -11.82
C GLU A 102 -22.95 7.55 -11.67
N ALA A 103 -22.01 8.46 -11.82
CA ALA A 103 -20.58 8.18 -11.54
C ALA A 103 -20.36 7.83 -10.07
N ALA A 104 -20.91 8.61 -9.14
CA ALA A 104 -20.81 8.32 -7.71
C ALA A 104 -21.42 6.96 -7.36
N ARG A 105 -22.60 6.64 -7.94
CA ARG A 105 -23.25 5.33 -7.78
C ARG A 105 -22.38 4.21 -8.34
N PHE A 106 -21.87 4.37 -9.56
CA PHE A 106 -20.99 3.38 -10.20
C PHE A 106 -19.78 3.07 -9.32
N TRP A 107 -19.07 4.07 -8.82
CA TRP A 107 -17.87 3.85 -8.02
C TRP A 107 -18.17 3.20 -6.67
N LYS A 108 -19.30 3.56 -6.04
CA LYS A 108 -19.74 2.88 -4.83
C LYS A 108 -20.03 1.40 -5.11
N ASP A 109 -20.84 1.13 -6.11
CA ASP A 109 -21.22 -0.24 -6.48
C ASP A 109 -20.01 -1.05 -6.97
N PHE A 110 -19.07 -0.40 -7.68
CA PHE A 110 -17.80 -1.01 -8.09
C PHE A 110 -17.02 -1.56 -6.90
N ARG A 111 -16.81 -0.74 -5.87
CA ARG A 111 -16.10 -1.19 -4.66
C ARG A 111 -16.85 -2.27 -3.90
N ASP A 112 -18.17 -2.31 -4.00
CA ASP A 112 -19.00 -3.32 -3.34
C ASP A 112 -19.03 -4.67 -4.08
N VAL A 113 -18.80 -4.69 -5.41
CA VAL A 113 -18.93 -5.91 -6.22
C VAL A 113 -17.62 -6.47 -6.76
N TYR A 114 -16.59 -5.63 -6.91
CA TYR A 114 -15.34 -6.01 -7.56
C TYR A 114 -14.58 -7.09 -6.80
N ILE A 115 -14.50 -6.99 -5.47
CA ILE A 115 -13.96 -8.01 -4.58
C ILE A 115 -15.03 -8.38 -3.55
N ARG A 116 -15.28 -9.68 -3.42
CA ARG A 116 -16.26 -10.26 -2.50
C ARG A 116 -15.74 -11.53 -1.85
N GLU A 117 -16.54 -12.15 -1.01
CA GLU A 117 -16.19 -13.38 -0.28
C GLU A 117 -15.84 -14.53 -1.22
N ASP A 118 -16.58 -14.68 -2.33
CA ASP A 118 -16.34 -15.72 -3.34
C ASP A 118 -14.92 -15.65 -3.93
N ASP A 119 -14.37 -14.44 -4.07
CA ASP A 119 -12.98 -14.23 -4.53
C ASP A 119 -11.98 -14.81 -3.52
N PHE A 120 -12.20 -14.61 -2.22
CA PHE A 120 -11.36 -15.20 -1.16
C PHE A 120 -11.51 -16.71 -1.07
N ALA A 121 -12.74 -17.21 -1.19
CA ALA A 121 -13.03 -18.65 -1.20
C ALA A 121 -12.29 -19.35 -2.33
N PHE A 122 -12.34 -18.79 -3.53
CA PHE A 122 -11.63 -19.30 -4.71
C PHE A 122 -10.10 -19.28 -4.49
N LEU A 123 -9.54 -18.16 -4.05
CA LEU A 123 -8.10 -18.03 -3.82
C LEU A 123 -7.61 -19.05 -2.79
N SER A 124 -8.33 -19.21 -1.69
CA SER A 124 -8.02 -20.20 -0.66
C SER A 124 -8.06 -21.62 -1.21
N ALA A 125 -9.12 -21.99 -1.92
CA ALA A 125 -9.28 -23.31 -2.53
C ALA A 125 -8.21 -23.59 -3.60
N ALA A 126 -7.73 -22.56 -4.30
CA ALA A 126 -6.63 -22.67 -5.25
C ALA A 126 -5.26 -22.85 -4.59
N GLY A 127 -5.12 -22.56 -3.29
CA GLY A 127 -3.88 -22.70 -2.53
C GLY A 127 -3.08 -21.41 -2.37
N PHE A 128 -3.67 -20.24 -2.65
CA PHE A 128 -3.08 -18.96 -2.27
C PHE A 128 -3.10 -18.80 -0.74
N THR A 129 -2.09 -18.15 -0.20
CA THR A 129 -1.98 -17.90 1.24
C THR A 129 -2.21 -16.45 1.62
N THR A 130 -2.15 -15.55 0.62
CA THR A 130 -2.06 -14.11 0.86
C THR A 130 -2.77 -13.33 -0.23
N VAL A 131 -3.38 -12.21 0.14
CA VAL A 131 -3.75 -11.14 -0.79
C VAL A 131 -3.07 -9.84 -0.37
N ARG A 132 -2.60 -9.07 -1.33
CA ARG A 132 -2.12 -7.70 -1.14
C ARG A 132 -3.22 -6.74 -1.56
N VAL A 133 -3.55 -5.78 -0.72
CA VAL A 133 -4.67 -4.84 -0.93
C VAL A 133 -4.12 -3.44 -1.09
N PRO A 134 -4.04 -2.93 -2.33
CA PRO A 134 -3.70 -1.54 -2.60
C PRO A 134 -4.73 -0.57 -2.02
N LEU A 135 -4.27 0.37 -1.19
CA LEU A 135 -5.10 1.36 -0.51
C LEU A 135 -4.84 2.77 -1.08
N HIS A 136 -5.90 3.51 -1.28
CA HIS A 136 -5.83 4.93 -1.60
C HIS A 136 -6.16 5.76 -0.37
N TRP A 137 -5.32 6.72 -0.03
CA TRP A 137 -5.47 7.59 1.15
C TRP A 137 -6.85 8.28 1.25
N LYS A 138 -7.49 8.60 0.12
CA LYS A 138 -8.77 9.32 0.06
C LYS A 138 -9.93 8.63 0.78
N PHE A 139 -9.86 7.30 0.95
CA PHE A 139 -10.91 6.53 1.62
C PHE A 139 -10.79 6.54 3.16
N PHE A 140 -9.75 7.15 3.70
CA PHE A 140 -9.43 7.13 5.13
C PHE A 140 -9.27 8.52 5.73
N LEU A 141 -9.07 9.55 4.91
CA LEU A 141 -8.92 10.93 5.36
C LEU A 141 -10.21 11.71 5.14
N ASP A 142 -10.46 12.68 6.01
CA ASP A 142 -11.63 13.54 5.93
C ASP A 142 -11.60 14.35 4.62
N PRO A 143 -12.61 14.24 3.74
CA PRO A 143 -12.62 14.98 2.48
C PRO A 143 -12.70 16.50 2.66
N ALA A 144 -13.26 16.98 3.80
CA ALA A 144 -13.32 18.42 4.11
C ALA A 144 -12.02 18.93 4.75
N ASP A 145 -11.29 18.07 5.45
CA ASP A 145 -10.00 18.35 6.06
C ASP A 145 -9.06 17.15 5.91
N PRO A 146 -8.39 16.98 4.75
CA PRO A 146 -7.51 15.84 4.53
C PRO A 146 -6.28 15.79 5.45
N SER A 147 -6.11 16.73 6.37
CA SER A 147 -5.11 16.61 7.45
C SER A 147 -5.56 15.67 8.58
N ARG A 148 -6.83 15.26 8.59
CA ARG A 148 -7.45 14.44 9.63
C ARG A 148 -7.84 13.07 9.08
N VAL A 149 -7.63 12.05 9.90
CA VAL A 149 -8.19 10.72 9.63
C VAL A 149 -9.70 10.77 9.90
N ASP A 150 -10.49 10.34 8.92
CA ASP A 150 -11.93 10.17 9.07
C ASP A 150 -12.22 8.79 9.69
N PRO A 151 -12.71 8.72 10.92
CA PRO A 151 -13.02 7.43 11.55
C PRO A 151 -14.20 6.69 10.89
N GLN A 152 -14.95 7.37 10.04
CA GLN A 152 -16.08 6.81 9.27
C GLN A 152 -15.80 6.72 7.76
N GLY A 153 -14.58 6.96 7.34
CA GLY A 153 -14.17 6.84 5.95
C GLY A 153 -14.54 5.47 5.37
N GLU A 154 -14.99 5.45 4.13
CA GLU A 154 -15.47 4.23 3.45
C GLU A 154 -14.45 3.09 3.48
N GLY A 155 -13.15 3.43 3.42
CA GLY A 155 -12.05 2.46 3.42
C GLY A 155 -12.08 1.51 4.61
N TRP A 156 -12.46 1.98 5.79
CA TRP A 156 -12.54 1.14 6.98
C TRP A 156 -13.53 -0.02 6.81
N ALA A 157 -14.75 0.27 6.37
CA ALA A 157 -15.77 -0.74 6.17
C ALA A 157 -15.39 -1.75 5.07
N LEU A 158 -14.70 -1.28 4.02
CA LEU A 158 -14.21 -2.14 2.93
C LEU A 158 -13.13 -3.10 3.42
N ILE A 159 -12.17 -2.60 4.19
CA ILE A 159 -11.08 -3.43 4.74
C ILE A 159 -11.61 -4.37 5.83
N ASP A 160 -12.49 -3.92 6.71
CA ASP A 160 -13.11 -4.78 7.73
C ASP A 160 -13.82 -5.98 7.10
N ARG A 161 -14.56 -5.77 6.01
CA ARG A 161 -15.20 -6.86 5.25
C ARG A 161 -14.17 -7.82 4.66
N ALA A 162 -13.14 -7.27 3.99
CA ALA A 162 -12.07 -8.08 3.39
C ALA A 162 -11.34 -8.93 4.44
N LEU A 163 -11.03 -8.37 5.60
CA LEU A 163 -10.42 -9.09 6.71
C LEU A 163 -11.34 -10.17 7.29
N GLY A 164 -12.65 -9.91 7.35
CA GLY A 164 -13.64 -10.92 7.73
C GLY A 164 -13.63 -12.12 6.77
N TRP A 165 -13.65 -11.87 5.46
CA TRP A 165 -13.57 -12.92 4.44
C TRP A 165 -12.20 -13.64 4.45
N ALA A 166 -11.12 -12.87 4.57
CA ALA A 166 -9.78 -13.44 4.69
C ALA A 166 -9.67 -14.42 5.86
N LYS A 167 -10.21 -14.04 7.02
CA LYS A 167 -10.26 -14.89 8.22
C LYS A 167 -11.09 -16.14 8.02
N ALA A 168 -12.28 -16.02 7.41
CA ALA A 168 -13.16 -17.14 7.11
C ALA A 168 -12.52 -18.18 6.18
N HIS A 169 -11.66 -17.73 5.27
CA HIS A 169 -11.00 -18.58 4.28
C HIS A 169 -9.51 -18.85 4.53
N GLY A 170 -8.97 -18.46 5.70
CA GLY A 170 -7.57 -18.73 6.06
C GLY A 170 -6.52 -17.98 5.22
N ILE A 171 -6.90 -16.89 4.57
CA ILE A 171 -6.03 -16.00 3.79
C ILE A 171 -5.46 -14.91 4.70
N LYS A 172 -4.20 -14.55 4.53
CA LYS A 172 -3.58 -13.38 5.16
C LYS A 172 -3.63 -12.18 4.24
N VAL A 173 -3.68 -10.98 4.81
CA VAL A 173 -3.80 -9.72 4.06
C VAL A 173 -2.57 -8.85 4.30
N ILE A 174 -1.93 -8.40 3.23
CA ILE A 174 -0.95 -7.31 3.26
C ILE A 174 -1.71 -6.03 2.92
N LEU A 175 -1.73 -5.06 3.83
CA LEU A 175 -2.27 -3.73 3.59
C LEU A 175 -1.17 -2.85 3.02
N ASP A 176 -1.39 -2.28 1.84
CA ASP A 176 -0.42 -1.51 1.10
C ASP A 176 -0.95 -0.10 0.83
N ILE A 177 -0.22 0.94 1.26
CA ILE A 177 -0.50 2.30 0.80
C ILE A 177 0.05 2.48 -0.61
N HIS A 178 -0.83 2.28 -1.57
CA HIS A 178 -0.52 2.37 -3.00
C HIS A 178 -0.60 3.80 -3.53
N ALA A 179 -1.46 4.61 -2.94
CA ALA A 179 -1.49 6.05 -3.14
C ALA A 179 -1.43 6.75 -1.78
N ALA A 180 -0.30 7.37 -1.47
CA ALA A 180 -0.09 8.19 -0.28
C ALA A 180 -0.54 9.64 -0.52
N PRO A 181 -0.89 10.40 0.54
CA PRO A 181 -1.14 11.83 0.43
C PRO A 181 -0.03 12.56 -0.33
N GLY A 182 -0.38 13.23 -1.42
CA GLY A 182 0.59 13.94 -2.28
C GLY A 182 1.33 13.09 -3.31
N GLY A 183 1.13 11.77 -3.31
CA GLY A 183 1.84 10.83 -4.18
C GLY A 183 3.27 10.55 -3.70
N GLN A 184 3.67 9.29 -3.72
CA GLN A 184 5.01 8.83 -3.33
C GLN A 184 5.87 8.44 -4.53
N THR A 185 5.27 8.08 -5.64
CA THR A 185 5.97 7.65 -6.85
C THR A 185 6.23 8.81 -7.79
N GLY A 186 5.26 9.73 -7.87
CA GLY A 186 5.27 10.87 -8.79
C GLY A 186 4.86 10.52 -10.22
N VAL A 187 4.11 9.41 -10.39
CA VAL A 187 3.51 9.00 -11.66
C VAL A 187 2.04 8.61 -11.44
N ASN A 188 1.35 8.22 -12.49
CA ASN A 188 -0.11 8.07 -12.51
C ASN A 188 -0.71 7.10 -11.46
N HIS A 189 -0.03 6.01 -11.14
CA HIS A 189 -0.60 4.97 -10.27
C HIS A 189 -0.63 5.34 -8.78
N ASP A 190 0.01 6.42 -8.36
CA ASP A 190 -0.14 6.95 -6.99
C ASP A 190 -1.21 8.06 -6.86
N ASP A 191 -1.96 8.31 -7.94
CA ASP A 191 -2.92 9.43 -8.08
C ASP A 191 -2.30 10.80 -7.76
N GLY A 192 -0.98 10.92 -7.85
CA GLY A 192 -0.24 12.16 -7.66
C GLY A 192 -0.41 13.14 -8.84
N VAL A 193 0.19 14.31 -8.71
CA VAL A 193 0.15 15.38 -9.73
C VAL A 193 1.40 15.42 -10.61
N GLY A 194 2.04 14.28 -10.80
CA GLY A 194 3.28 14.16 -11.58
C GLY A 194 4.56 14.44 -10.78
N TYR A 195 4.46 14.58 -9.45
CA TYR A 195 5.59 14.74 -8.53
C TYR A 195 5.34 13.96 -7.25
N PRO A 196 6.37 13.35 -6.62
CA PRO A 196 6.25 12.62 -5.36
C PRO A 196 6.22 13.60 -4.19
N LEU A 197 5.12 14.35 -4.05
CA LEU A 197 5.00 15.46 -3.10
C LEU A 197 5.05 15.02 -1.63
N THR A 198 4.84 13.75 -1.34
CA THR A 198 5.06 13.16 0.00
C THR A 198 6.48 13.45 0.52
N PHE A 199 7.47 13.56 -0.37
CA PHE A 199 8.86 13.86 -0.01
C PHE A 199 9.21 15.34 -0.02
N TYR A 200 8.45 16.17 -0.74
CA TYR A 200 8.71 17.61 -0.87
C TYR A 200 7.91 18.46 0.10
N VAL A 201 6.70 18.02 0.46
CA VAL A 201 5.75 18.80 1.27
C VAL A 201 5.59 18.16 2.65
N PRO A 202 6.08 18.79 3.73
CA PRO A 202 6.03 18.22 5.08
C PRO A 202 4.61 17.82 5.53
N GLU A 203 3.59 18.51 5.04
CA GLU A 203 2.20 18.19 5.37
C GLU A 203 1.79 16.81 4.84
N PHE A 204 2.11 16.47 3.61
CA PHE A 204 1.78 15.15 3.05
C PHE A 204 2.54 14.02 3.77
N ARG A 205 3.79 14.28 4.16
CA ARG A 205 4.54 13.37 5.02
C ARG A 205 3.83 13.13 6.35
N ARG A 206 3.40 14.18 7.06
CA ARG A 206 2.66 14.06 8.33
C ARG A 206 1.37 13.28 8.17
N ARG A 207 0.61 13.53 7.09
CA ARG A 207 -0.64 12.81 6.79
C ARG A 207 -0.38 11.32 6.56
N THR A 208 0.66 10.97 5.83
CA THR A 208 1.05 9.57 5.59
C THR A 208 1.38 8.86 6.91
N VAL A 209 2.16 9.49 7.78
CA VAL A 209 2.49 8.96 9.11
C VAL A 209 1.23 8.78 9.98
N ALA A 210 0.36 9.80 10.01
CA ALA A 210 -0.89 9.75 10.76
C ALA A 210 -1.85 8.66 10.25
N LEU A 211 -1.94 8.49 8.94
CA LEU A 211 -2.75 7.44 8.31
C LEU A 211 -2.26 6.04 8.72
N TRP A 212 -0.97 5.78 8.64
CA TRP A 212 -0.40 4.50 9.06
C TRP A 212 -0.61 4.23 10.55
N ARG A 213 -0.44 5.24 11.39
CA ARG A 213 -0.72 5.10 12.82
C ARG A 213 -2.19 4.74 13.07
N ALA A 214 -3.13 5.32 12.32
CA ALA A 214 -4.56 5.01 12.45
C ALA A 214 -4.90 3.59 11.96
N ILE A 215 -4.34 3.17 10.81
CA ILE A 215 -4.49 1.80 10.29
C ILE A 215 -3.96 0.79 11.31
N ALA A 216 -2.75 1.00 11.81
CA ALA A 216 -2.13 0.12 12.78
C ALA A 216 -2.91 0.06 14.11
N ALA A 217 -3.40 1.21 14.62
CA ALA A 217 -4.21 1.26 15.84
C ALA A 217 -5.52 0.46 15.69
N ARG A 218 -6.16 0.49 14.50
CA ARG A 218 -7.39 -0.25 14.23
C ARG A 218 -7.17 -1.75 14.16
N TYR A 219 -6.10 -2.17 13.49
CA TYR A 219 -5.87 -3.59 13.16
C TYR A 219 -4.80 -4.27 14.02
N ARG A 220 -4.30 -3.62 15.07
CA ARG A 220 -3.21 -4.13 15.92
C ARG A 220 -3.42 -5.55 16.48
N ASP A 221 -4.68 -5.95 16.67
CA ASP A 221 -5.05 -7.26 17.22
C ASP A 221 -5.63 -8.20 16.14
N GLU A 222 -5.63 -7.79 14.86
CA GLU A 222 -6.21 -8.54 13.76
C GLU A 222 -5.20 -9.49 13.11
N THR A 223 -5.22 -10.74 13.50
CA THR A 223 -4.25 -11.74 13.00
C THR A 223 -4.42 -12.10 11.54
N ALA A 224 -5.52 -11.74 10.86
CA ALA A 224 -5.67 -11.89 9.42
C ALA A 224 -4.75 -10.93 8.65
N VAL A 225 -4.38 -9.79 9.23
CA VAL A 225 -3.34 -8.93 8.68
C VAL A 225 -2.00 -9.64 8.79
N LEU A 226 -1.29 -9.77 7.66
CA LEU A 226 0.07 -10.30 7.63
C LEU A 226 1.09 -9.21 7.96
N ALA A 227 0.97 -8.08 7.28
CA ALA A 227 1.94 -7.00 7.36
C ALA A 227 1.38 -5.68 6.82
N TYR A 228 2.08 -4.59 7.10
CA TYR A 228 1.87 -3.25 6.55
C TYR A 228 2.97 -2.95 5.53
N ASP A 229 2.60 -2.89 4.24
CA ASP A 229 3.47 -2.48 3.13
C ASP A 229 3.39 -0.95 3.02
N LEU A 230 4.45 -0.27 3.46
CA LEU A 230 4.34 1.14 3.85
C LEU A 230 4.08 2.09 2.68
N LEU A 231 4.70 1.87 1.54
CA LEU A 231 4.50 2.68 0.33
C LEU A 231 4.73 1.82 -0.91
N ASN A 232 3.76 1.77 -1.81
CA ASN A 232 3.95 1.15 -3.11
C ASN A 232 4.91 1.96 -3.98
N GLU A 233 5.92 1.30 -4.55
CA GLU A 233 6.79 1.82 -5.62
C GLU A 233 7.28 3.27 -5.45
N PRO A 234 7.85 3.63 -4.29
CA PRO A 234 8.23 5.02 -4.05
C PRO A 234 9.32 5.48 -5.02
N ILE A 235 9.25 6.74 -5.40
CA ILE A 235 10.25 7.45 -6.19
C ILE A 235 10.50 6.79 -7.55
N SER A 236 9.82 7.28 -8.60
CA SER A 236 10.10 6.82 -9.96
C SER A 236 11.50 7.27 -10.43
N PRO A 237 12.11 6.58 -11.41
CA PRO A 237 13.43 6.95 -11.92
C PRO A 237 13.46 8.25 -12.74
N TYR A 238 12.30 8.91 -12.92
CA TYR A 238 12.17 10.14 -13.70
C TYR A 238 12.38 11.42 -12.89
N HIS A 239 12.51 11.30 -11.56
CA HIS A 239 12.68 12.43 -10.64
C HIS A 239 14.11 12.56 -10.14
N ASP A 240 14.39 13.63 -9.39
CA ASP A 240 15.70 13.89 -8.78
C ASP A 240 16.01 12.83 -7.70
N MET A 241 16.68 11.76 -8.10
CA MET A 241 17.03 10.64 -7.22
C MET A 241 18.04 11.05 -6.13
N ASP A 242 18.95 11.97 -6.43
CA ASP A 242 19.95 12.43 -5.45
C ASP A 242 19.28 13.18 -4.29
N TYR A 243 18.22 13.91 -4.59
CA TYR A 243 17.41 14.58 -3.58
C TYR A 243 16.46 13.62 -2.85
N LEU A 244 15.80 12.70 -3.58
CA LEU A 244 14.68 11.91 -3.06
C LEU A 244 15.15 10.64 -2.32
N ASN A 245 16.12 9.90 -2.86
CA ASN A 245 16.55 8.62 -2.30
C ASN A 245 16.96 8.70 -0.82
N PRO A 246 17.76 9.72 -0.38
CA PRO A 246 18.13 9.87 1.03
C PRO A 246 16.95 10.16 1.97
N ARG A 247 15.75 10.45 1.44
CA ARG A 247 14.56 10.79 2.22
C ARG A 247 13.63 9.60 2.45
N LEU A 248 13.83 8.50 1.73
CA LEU A 248 12.95 7.34 1.79
C LEU A 248 13.09 6.61 3.14
N GLU A 249 14.27 6.16 3.49
CA GLU A 249 14.48 5.40 4.73
C GLU A 249 14.13 6.23 6.00
N PRO A 250 14.46 7.54 6.11
CA PRO A 250 13.98 8.38 7.21
C PRO A 250 12.46 8.51 7.31
N LEU A 251 11.74 8.53 6.18
CA LEU A 251 10.27 8.49 6.20
C LEU A 251 9.77 7.15 6.72
N TYR A 252 10.34 6.05 6.26
CA TYR A 252 9.99 4.71 6.75
C TYR A 252 10.25 4.54 8.25
N ALA A 253 11.35 5.07 8.76
CA ALA A 253 11.64 5.06 10.20
C ALA A 253 10.57 5.82 11.00
N GLU A 254 10.14 6.99 10.52
CA GLU A 254 9.08 7.79 11.14
C GLU A 254 7.73 7.05 11.13
N ILE A 255 7.33 6.49 9.99
CA ILE A 255 6.10 5.69 9.87
C ILE A 255 6.16 4.48 10.80
N THR A 256 7.27 3.74 10.78
CA THR A 256 7.45 2.56 11.62
C THR A 256 7.36 2.90 13.10
N ALA A 257 7.98 3.98 13.55
CA ALA A 257 7.88 4.46 14.94
C ALA A 257 6.43 4.80 15.31
N ALA A 258 5.68 5.44 14.42
CA ALA A 258 4.27 5.74 14.62
C ALA A 258 3.40 4.47 14.71
N ILE A 259 3.64 3.47 13.85
CA ILE A 259 3.00 2.15 13.92
C ILE A 259 3.34 1.47 15.25
N ARG A 260 4.61 1.36 15.61
CA ARG A 260 5.07 0.68 16.84
C ARG A 260 4.53 1.32 18.12
N SER A 261 4.17 2.62 18.08
CA SER A 261 3.53 3.29 19.23
C SER A 261 2.14 2.73 19.56
N VAL A 262 1.51 2.00 18.65
CA VAL A 262 0.14 1.45 18.79
C VAL A 262 0.06 -0.03 18.46
N ASP A 263 0.96 -0.56 17.66
CA ASP A 263 0.99 -1.95 17.18
C ASP A 263 2.42 -2.51 17.21
N PRO A 264 2.76 -3.32 18.22
CA PRO A 264 4.05 -4.00 18.31
C PRO A 264 4.11 -5.32 17.50
N ASN A 265 2.98 -5.79 16.96
CA ASN A 265 2.82 -7.18 16.51
C ASN A 265 3.13 -7.37 15.02
N HIS A 266 2.55 -6.56 14.14
CA HIS A 266 2.61 -6.78 12.71
C HIS A 266 3.98 -6.40 12.13
N PRO A 267 4.52 -7.19 11.19
CA PRO A 267 5.66 -6.77 10.39
C PRO A 267 5.32 -5.50 9.59
N VAL A 268 6.32 -4.65 9.41
CA VAL A 268 6.29 -3.61 8.39
C VAL A 268 7.13 -4.05 7.20
N ILE A 269 6.71 -3.68 6.00
CA ILE A 269 7.37 -4.01 4.75
C ILE A 269 7.80 -2.72 4.07
N LEU A 270 9.05 -2.69 3.62
CA LEU A 270 9.68 -1.53 3.01
C LEU A 270 9.93 -1.79 1.53
N ALA A 271 9.26 -1.04 0.69
CA ALA A 271 9.51 -1.06 -0.74
C ALA A 271 10.72 -0.19 -1.10
N ALA A 272 11.59 -0.68 -1.96
CA ALA A 272 12.76 0.06 -2.39
C ALA A 272 12.40 1.25 -3.29
N ALA A 273 13.33 2.18 -3.48
CA ALA A 273 13.15 3.28 -4.43
C ALA A 273 13.17 2.79 -5.90
N GLN A 274 12.87 3.68 -6.83
CA GLN A 274 12.80 3.42 -8.28
C GLN A 274 11.90 2.22 -8.59
N TRP A 275 10.61 2.37 -8.22
CA TRP A 275 9.60 1.32 -8.40
C TRP A 275 9.97 0.00 -7.71
N SER A 276 10.39 0.12 -6.46
CA SER A 276 10.76 -1.02 -5.61
C SER A 276 11.95 -1.83 -6.13
N THR A 277 12.86 -1.24 -6.93
CA THR A 277 14.01 -1.97 -7.49
C THR A 277 15.35 -1.58 -6.89
N ASN A 278 15.52 -0.38 -6.37
CA ASN A 278 16.79 0.12 -5.89
C ASN A 278 16.97 -0.07 -4.37
N PHE A 279 17.53 -1.20 -3.97
CA PHE A 279 17.86 -1.50 -2.57
C PHE A 279 19.09 -0.75 -2.03
N GLY A 280 19.83 -0.04 -2.89
CA GLY A 280 20.95 0.80 -2.50
C GLY A 280 20.56 2.00 -1.61
N VAL A 281 19.26 2.28 -1.49
CA VAL A 281 18.74 3.33 -0.60
C VAL A 281 18.68 2.90 0.86
N PHE A 282 18.82 1.61 1.16
CA PHE A 282 18.70 1.07 2.51
C PHE A 282 20.06 0.85 3.17
N GLY A 283 20.15 1.28 4.42
CA GLY A 283 21.21 0.91 5.35
C GLY A 283 20.93 -0.41 6.09
N PRO A 284 21.57 -0.63 7.25
CA PRO A 284 21.19 -1.67 8.18
C PRO A 284 19.74 -1.49 8.64
N PRO A 285 18.98 -2.58 8.91
CA PRO A 285 17.63 -2.46 9.42
C PRO A 285 17.56 -1.55 10.65
N PHE A 286 16.68 -0.57 10.61
CA PHE A 286 16.52 0.43 11.68
C PHE A 286 15.52 0.01 12.77
N ALA A 287 14.83 -1.11 12.60
CA ALA A 287 13.86 -1.65 13.54
C ALA A 287 13.76 -3.18 13.42
N ASP A 288 13.21 -3.81 14.46
CA ASP A 288 12.85 -5.22 14.45
C ASP A 288 11.53 -5.47 13.71
N ASN A 289 11.30 -6.72 13.33
CA ASN A 289 10.10 -7.18 12.65
C ASN A 289 9.81 -6.40 11.36
N VAL A 290 10.86 -6.22 10.55
CA VAL A 290 10.85 -5.51 9.26
C VAL A 290 11.15 -6.50 8.16
N GLY A 291 10.38 -6.45 7.07
CA GLY A 291 10.64 -7.13 5.82
C GLY A 291 10.81 -6.13 4.68
N TYR A 292 11.25 -6.62 3.54
CA TYR A 292 11.48 -5.78 2.36
C TYR A 292 10.77 -6.38 1.15
N THR A 293 10.34 -5.49 0.24
CA THR A 293 9.71 -5.91 -1.00
C THR A 293 10.42 -5.29 -2.21
N TYR A 294 10.47 -6.06 -3.28
CA TYR A 294 10.84 -5.57 -4.61
C TYR A 294 9.77 -5.92 -5.62
N HIS A 295 9.67 -5.12 -6.67
CA HIS A 295 8.80 -5.34 -7.81
C HIS A 295 9.65 -5.58 -9.05
N LYS A 296 9.23 -6.50 -9.89
CA LYS A 296 9.97 -6.81 -11.12
C LYS A 296 9.02 -7.33 -12.17
N PHE A 297 8.86 -6.53 -13.21
CA PHE A 297 8.07 -6.89 -14.37
C PHE A 297 8.97 -7.08 -15.60
N TRP A 298 8.57 -7.93 -16.52
CA TRP A 298 9.19 -8.13 -17.84
C TRP A 298 10.68 -8.49 -17.82
N ALA A 299 11.20 -8.88 -16.67
CA ALA A 299 12.59 -9.28 -16.52
C ALA A 299 12.81 -10.71 -17.03
N SER A 300 14.05 -11.05 -17.36
CA SER A 300 14.40 -12.43 -17.67
C SER A 300 14.29 -13.31 -16.42
N PRO A 301 13.78 -14.56 -16.52
CA PRO A 301 13.68 -15.45 -15.36
C PRO A 301 15.04 -16.06 -14.98
N GLU A 302 16.04 -15.22 -14.77
CA GLU A 302 17.42 -15.61 -14.48
C GLU A 302 17.85 -15.12 -13.09
N ARG A 303 18.74 -15.89 -12.46
CA ARG A 303 19.27 -15.63 -11.12
C ARG A 303 19.80 -14.20 -10.94
N ARG A 304 20.46 -13.66 -11.94
CA ARG A 304 21.05 -12.31 -11.88
C ARG A 304 20.00 -11.23 -11.57
N GLU A 305 18.75 -11.43 -11.98
CA GLU A 305 17.66 -10.47 -11.78
C GLU A 305 17.22 -10.34 -10.31
N VAL A 306 17.55 -11.30 -9.47
CA VAL A 306 17.17 -11.33 -8.05
C VAL A 306 18.37 -11.42 -7.11
N GLN A 307 19.59 -11.59 -7.63
CA GLN A 307 20.77 -11.86 -6.81
C GLN A 307 21.07 -10.75 -5.80
N ASP A 308 20.90 -9.48 -6.18
CA ASP A 308 21.20 -8.36 -5.29
C ASP A 308 20.20 -8.30 -4.13
N TYR A 309 18.93 -8.63 -4.36
CA TYR A 309 17.93 -8.73 -3.30
C TYR A 309 18.24 -9.88 -2.34
N VAL A 310 18.66 -11.04 -2.87
CA VAL A 310 19.09 -12.20 -2.07
C VAL A 310 20.33 -11.84 -1.25
N ASN A 311 21.31 -11.15 -1.83
CA ASN A 311 22.50 -10.68 -1.13
C ASN A 311 22.14 -9.73 0.01
N PHE A 312 21.21 -8.80 -0.23
CA PHE A 312 20.72 -7.88 0.79
C PHE A 312 20.05 -8.64 1.95
N ALA A 313 19.12 -9.56 1.64
CA ALA A 313 18.43 -10.37 2.64
C ALA A 313 19.40 -11.16 3.52
N ASN A 314 20.39 -11.83 2.90
CA ASN A 314 21.40 -12.60 3.61
C ASN A 314 22.35 -11.71 4.45
N ARG A 315 22.72 -10.54 3.92
CA ARG A 315 23.61 -9.60 4.61
C ARG A 315 23.00 -9.11 5.92
N TRP A 316 21.71 -8.81 5.90
CA TRP A 316 21.06 -8.17 7.02
C TRP A 316 20.17 -9.13 7.85
N GLY A 317 20.01 -10.38 7.41
CA GLY A 317 19.14 -11.35 8.08
C GLY A 317 17.69 -10.89 8.10
N VAL A 318 17.15 -10.42 6.97
CA VAL A 318 15.79 -9.90 6.84
C VAL A 318 15.01 -10.63 5.75
N PRO A 319 13.69 -10.84 5.91
CA PRO A 319 12.88 -11.42 4.86
C PRO A 319 12.67 -10.44 3.71
N ILE A 320 12.68 -10.99 2.49
CA ILE A 320 12.27 -10.27 1.29
C ILE A 320 11.14 -11.05 0.61
N PHE A 321 10.28 -10.35 -0.13
CA PHE A 321 9.34 -10.98 -1.03
C PHE A 321 9.16 -10.16 -2.31
N LEU A 322 8.72 -10.82 -3.37
CA LEU A 322 8.36 -10.21 -4.64
C LEU A 322 6.94 -9.66 -4.52
N GLY A 323 6.81 -8.35 -4.28
CA GLY A 323 5.54 -7.70 -3.96
C GLY A 323 4.62 -7.53 -5.16
N GLU A 324 5.22 -7.30 -6.33
CA GLU A 324 4.48 -7.28 -7.59
C GLU A 324 5.30 -7.85 -8.74
N THR A 325 4.62 -8.62 -9.59
CA THR A 325 5.14 -9.16 -10.84
C THR A 325 3.98 -9.72 -11.68
N GLY A 326 4.24 -10.07 -12.94
CA GLY A 326 3.24 -10.68 -13.82
C GLY A 326 3.09 -9.95 -15.13
N GLU A 327 1.85 -9.89 -15.65
CA GLU A 327 1.45 -9.23 -16.90
C GLU A 327 2.11 -9.80 -18.16
N LEU A 328 2.64 -11.01 -18.08
CA LEU A 328 3.23 -11.74 -19.21
C LEU A 328 2.53 -13.09 -19.45
N THR A 329 3.20 -13.98 -20.17
CA THR A 329 2.66 -15.31 -20.48
C THR A 329 2.72 -16.25 -19.29
N ASP A 330 1.86 -17.26 -19.27
CA ASP A 330 1.85 -18.33 -18.27
C ASP A 330 3.23 -19.02 -18.15
N GLU A 331 3.92 -19.23 -19.28
CA GLU A 331 5.26 -19.81 -19.28
C GLU A 331 6.27 -18.92 -18.54
N TRP A 332 6.23 -17.61 -18.78
CA TRP A 332 7.09 -16.67 -18.08
C TRP A 332 6.78 -16.65 -16.59
N ASN A 333 5.50 -16.58 -16.23
CA ASN A 333 5.04 -16.57 -14.85
C ASN A 333 5.55 -17.81 -14.10
N ALA A 334 5.43 -19.00 -14.70
CA ALA A 334 5.91 -20.24 -14.12
C ALA A 334 7.42 -20.24 -13.86
N LYS A 335 8.21 -19.78 -14.84
CA LYS A 335 9.67 -19.70 -14.73
C LYS A 335 10.10 -18.68 -13.68
N TYR A 336 9.47 -17.49 -13.70
CA TYR A 336 9.84 -16.41 -12.80
C TYR A 336 9.48 -16.74 -11.35
N ARG A 337 8.27 -17.29 -11.11
CA ARG A 337 7.85 -17.81 -9.81
C ARG A 337 8.82 -18.88 -9.31
N ALA A 338 9.09 -19.91 -10.13
CA ALA A 338 9.94 -21.02 -9.72
C ALA A 338 11.37 -20.58 -9.41
N MET A 339 11.88 -19.56 -10.12
CA MET A 339 13.18 -18.97 -9.81
C MET A 339 13.18 -18.33 -8.42
N ASN A 340 12.19 -17.50 -8.11
CA ASN A 340 12.09 -16.84 -6.81
C ASN A 340 11.96 -17.86 -5.66
N GLU A 341 11.14 -18.88 -5.83
CA GLU A 341 10.95 -19.94 -4.83
C GLU A 341 12.23 -20.72 -4.52
N LYS A 342 13.15 -20.89 -5.48
CA LYS A 342 14.46 -21.50 -5.24
C LYS A 342 15.32 -20.74 -4.22
N PHE A 343 15.06 -19.46 -4.04
CA PHE A 343 15.73 -18.62 -3.05
C PHE A 343 14.88 -18.43 -1.77
N GLY A 344 13.77 -19.15 -1.64
CA GLY A 344 12.84 -18.99 -0.52
C GLY A 344 12.03 -17.69 -0.54
N ILE A 345 11.99 -17.01 -1.68
CA ILE A 345 11.30 -15.74 -1.86
C ILE A 345 9.83 -16.03 -2.18
N GLY A 346 8.94 -15.53 -1.31
CA GLY A 346 7.51 -15.51 -1.57
C GLY A 346 7.14 -14.44 -2.60
N TRP A 347 5.91 -14.47 -3.07
CA TRP A 347 5.47 -13.63 -4.17
C TRP A 347 4.01 -13.20 -4.05
N SER A 348 3.68 -12.04 -4.64
CA SER A 348 2.32 -11.56 -4.93
C SER A 348 2.26 -11.14 -6.38
N PHE A 349 1.48 -11.83 -7.19
CA PHE A 349 1.33 -11.49 -8.60
C PHE A 349 0.31 -10.37 -8.79
N TRP A 350 0.55 -9.53 -9.76
CA TRP A 350 -0.33 -8.49 -10.23
C TRP A 350 -1.02 -8.97 -11.53
N THR A 351 -2.32 -8.86 -11.69
CA THR A 351 -3.36 -8.50 -10.72
C THR A 351 -4.42 -9.62 -10.69
N TYR A 352 -5.20 -9.70 -9.63
CA TYR A 352 -6.19 -10.78 -9.44
C TYR A 352 -7.31 -10.74 -10.50
N LYS A 353 -7.93 -9.56 -10.72
CA LYS A 353 -9.09 -9.38 -11.60
C LYS A 353 -8.83 -8.23 -12.57
N ASN A 354 -9.13 -8.43 -13.87
CA ASN A 354 -8.93 -7.40 -14.88
C ASN A 354 -9.92 -7.55 -16.04
N LEU A 355 -10.22 -6.43 -16.73
CA LEU A 355 -11.13 -6.40 -17.89
C LEU A 355 -10.45 -7.06 -19.10
N ASP A 356 -11.11 -8.04 -19.71
CA ASP A 356 -10.70 -8.70 -20.95
C ASP A 356 -9.18 -9.01 -20.98
N SER A 357 -8.72 -9.79 -20.00
CA SER A 357 -7.31 -10.10 -19.80
C SER A 357 -7.09 -11.59 -19.58
N ARG A 358 -6.02 -12.12 -20.18
CA ARG A 358 -5.53 -13.49 -19.92
C ARG A 358 -4.44 -13.52 -18.85
N SER A 359 -3.81 -12.39 -18.60
CA SER A 359 -2.71 -12.25 -17.62
C SER A 359 -3.26 -11.86 -16.23
N THR A 360 -4.26 -12.59 -15.76
CA THR A 360 -4.95 -12.38 -14.49
C THR A 360 -5.65 -13.67 -14.08
N VAL A 361 -6.00 -13.83 -12.82
CA VAL A 361 -6.75 -15.00 -12.34
C VAL A 361 -8.19 -14.96 -12.88
N ALA A 362 -8.90 -13.84 -12.71
CA ALA A 362 -10.29 -13.68 -13.08
C ALA A 362 -10.45 -12.59 -14.14
N SER A 363 -10.85 -12.99 -15.35
CA SER A 363 -11.11 -12.07 -16.47
C SER A 363 -12.55 -11.59 -16.47
N ILE A 364 -12.76 -10.28 -16.48
CA ILE A 364 -14.06 -9.64 -16.63
C ILE A 364 -14.38 -9.54 -18.11
N ALA A 365 -15.53 -10.04 -18.56
CA ALA A 365 -15.97 -9.86 -19.93
C ALA A 365 -16.22 -8.38 -20.25
N LYS A 366 -15.63 -7.89 -21.34
CA LYS A 366 -15.85 -6.51 -21.79
C LYS A 366 -17.30 -6.32 -22.20
N PRO A 367 -18.06 -5.41 -21.58
CA PRO A 367 -19.45 -5.19 -21.94
C PRO A 367 -19.57 -4.48 -23.29
N GLU A 368 -20.70 -4.70 -23.96
CA GLU A 368 -21.06 -3.95 -25.15
C GLU A 368 -21.09 -2.43 -24.84
N GLY A 369 -20.59 -1.62 -25.75
CA GLY A 369 -20.49 -0.17 -25.58
C GLY A 369 -19.23 0.31 -24.81
N TRP A 370 -18.43 -0.60 -24.21
CA TRP A 370 -17.23 -0.20 -23.45
C TRP A 370 -16.21 0.56 -24.30
N ASP A 371 -16.06 0.19 -25.57
CA ASP A 371 -15.09 0.84 -26.46
C ASP A 371 -15.40 2.33 -26.68
N ALA A 372 -16.67 2.73 -26.64
CA ALA A 372 -17.05 4.14 -26.69
C ALA A 372 -16.63 4.91 -25.42
N ILE A 373 -16.71 4.28 -24.25
CA ILE A 373 -16.20 4.86 -22.99
C ILE A 373 -14.66 4.90 -23.03
N ALA A 374 -14.01 3.81 -23.44
CA ALA A 374 -12.55 3.69 -23.49
C ALA A 374 -11.91 4.69 -24.50
N ALA A 375 -12.65 5.08 -25.54
CA ALA A 375 -12.21 6.11 -26.47
C ALA A 375 -11.94 7.45 -25.76
N PHE A 376 -12.80 7.87 -24.82
CA PHE A 376 -12.59 9.08 -24.01
C PHE A 376 -11.41 8.95 -23.05
N GLY A 377 -11.22 7.78 -22.46
CA GLY A 377 -10.05 7.47 -21.63
C GLY A 377 -8.73 7.37 -22.43
N SER A 378 -8.81 7.35 -23.76
CA SER A 378 -7.65 7.15 -24.66
C SER A 378 -7.19 8.42 -25.36
N VAL A 379 -7.75 9.56 -25.03
CA VAL A 379 -7.37 10.89 -25.53
C VAL A 379 -7.20 11.89 -24.39
N PRO A 380 -6.45 12.98 -24.58
CA PRO A 380 -6.39 14.08 -23.63
C PRO A 380 -7.76 14.69 -23.33
N ARG A 381 -7.99 15.10 -22.08
CA ARG A 381 -9.26 15.75 -21.69
C ARG A 381 -9.66 16.93 -22.56
N ALA A 382 -8.70 17.69 -23.05
CA ALA A 382 -8.93 18.84 -23.93
C ALA A 382 -9.59 18.48 -25.28
N GLU A 383 -9.58 17.21 -25.67
CA GLU A 383 -10.17 16.72 -26.92
C GLU A 383 -11.61 16.23 -26.75
N TRP A 384 -12.09 16.02 -25.51
CA TRP A 384 -13.39 15.41 -25.24
C TRP A 384 -14.57 16.16 -25.87
N ASP A 385 -14.54 17.52 -25.88
CA ASP A 385 -15.64 18.32 -26.42
C ASP A 385 -15.74 18.25 -27.97
N SER A 386 -14.67 17.78 -28.63
CA SER A 386 -14.65 17.54 -30.08
C SER A 386 -15.11 16.13 -30.47
N MET A 387 -15.26 15.23 -29.49
CA MET A 387 -15.64 13.85 -29.72
C MET A 387 -17.17 13.67 -29.75
N GLN A 388 -17.62 12.70 -30.55
CA GLN A 388 -19.04 12.29 -30.48
C GLN A 388 -19.31 11.56 -29.15
N ARG A 389 -20.02 12.24 -28.27
CA ARG A 389 -20.40 11.68 -26.98
C ARG A 389 -21.46 10.61 -27.13
N PRO A 390 -21.29 9.39 -26.56
CA PRO A 390 -22.35 8.38 -26.56
C PRO A 390 -23.55 8.87 -25.75
N PRO A 391 -24.78 8.41 -26.07
CA PRO A 391 -25.95 8.71 -25.26
C PRO A 391 -25.73 8.32 -23.81
N ARG A 392 -26.10 9.19 -22.87
CA ARG A 392 -25.93 8.95 -21.42
C ARG A 392 -26.53 7.63 -20.96
N GLU A 393 -27.71 7.31 -21.46
CA GLU A 393 -28.45 6.06 -21.12
C GLU A 393 -27.64 4.83 -21.54
N GLN A 394 -26.99 4.88 -22.71
CA GLN A 394 -26.10 3.80 -23.16
C GLN A 394 -24.86 3.69 -22.26
N VAL A 395 -24.25 4.81 -21.87
CA VAL A 395 -23.12 4.82 -20.94
C VAL A 395 -23.51 4.15 -19.62
N VAL A 396 -24.65 4.57 -19.03
CA VAL A 396 -25.14 4.02 -17.77
C VAL A 396 -25.44 2.52 -17.89
N ALA A 397 -26.04 2.08 -18.98
CA ALA A 397 -26.28 0.66 -19.24
C ALA A 397 -24.97 -0.14 -19.35
N THR A 398 -23.96 0.39 -20.04
CA THR A 398 -22.62 -0.19 -20.16
C THR A 398 -21.92 -0.30 -18.81
N LEU A 399 -21.99 0.75 -17.98
CA LEU A 399 -21.42 0.74 -16.63
C LEU A 399 -22.08 -0.31 -15.73
N ARG A 400 -23.39 -0.46 -15.79
CA ARG A 400 -24.11 -1.52 -15.06
C ARG A 400 -23.73 -2.92 -15.54
N ALA A 401 -23.60 -3.11 -16.84
CA ALA A 401 -23.12 -4.38 -17.40
C ALA A 401 -21.68 -4.69 -16.96
N TYR A 402 -20.81 -3.67 -16.87
CA TYR A 402 -19.47 -3.85 -16.31
C TYR A 402 -19.53 -4.37 -14.86
N LEU A 403 -20.33 -3.75 -14.00
CA LEU A 403 -20.50 -4.16 -12.61
C LEU A 403 -21.02 -5.59 -12.48
N ASP A 404 -21.97 -5.97 -13.33
CA ASP A 404 -22.50 -7.34 -13.33
C ASP A 404 -21.45 -8.35 -13.78
N ASN A 405 -20.70 -8.05 -14.84
CA ASN A 405 -19.60 -8.88 -15.34
C ASN A 405 -18.42 -8.98 -14.35
N ALA A 406 -18.24 -7.98 -13.47
CA ALA A 406 -17.18 -7.97 -12.46
C ALA A 406 -17.46 -8.89 -11.26
N ARG A 407 -18.72 -9.37 -11.09
CA ARG A 407 -19.05 -10.36 -10.04
C ARG A 407 -18.30 -11.66 -10.29
N PHE A 408 -17.76 -12.27 -9.25
CA PHE A 408 -16.97 -13.51 -9.36
C PHE A 408 -17.64 -14.57 -10.25
N ALA A 409 -18.91 -14.85 -10.00
CA ALA A 409 -19.69 -15.85 -10.76
C ALA A 409 -19.87 -15.54 -12.26
N ARG A 410 -19.53 -14.32 -12.71
CA ARG A 410 -19.59 -13.89 -14.12
C ARG A 410 -18.21 -13.78 -14.77
N THR A 411 -17.15 -13.88 -13.99
CA THR A 411 -15.78 -13.82 -14.52
C THR A 411 -15.37 -15.17 -15.14
N THR A 412 -14.43 -15.12 -16.07
CA THR A 412 -13.77 -16.30 -16.59
C THR A 412 -12.48 -16.55 -15.83
N ILE A 413 -12.35 -17.71 -15.19
CA ILE A 413 -11.12 -18.11 -14.52
C ILE A 413 -10.08 -18.58 -15.55
N ASN A 414 -8.93 -17.92 -15.57
CA ASN A 414 -7.79 -18.31 -16.40
C ASN A 414 -7.02 -19.45 -15.70
N ARG A 415 -7.46 -20.69 -15.88
CA ARG A 415 -6.88 -21.89 -15.25
C ARG A 415 -5.38 -22.05 -15.56
N GLY A 416 -4.96 -21.72 -16.78
CA GLY A 416 -3.55 -21.73 -17.18
C GLY A 416 -2.72 -20.76 -16.33
N TYR A 417 -3.22 -19.56 -16.09
CA TYR A 417 -2.58 -18.58 -15.22
C TYR A 417 -2.39 -19.12 -13.78
N VAL A 418 -3.43 -19.68 -13.17
CA VAL A 418 -3.35 -20.28 -11.82
C VAL A 418 -2.34 -21.42 -11.78
N THR A 419 -2.35 -22.31 -12.80
CA THR A 419 -1.41 -23.42 -12.90
C THR A 419 0.03 -22.94 -13.07
N SER A 420 0.25 -21.85 -13.79
CA SER A 420 1.59 -21.25 -13.95
C SER A 420 2.17 -20.76 -12.63
N LEU A 421 1.31 -20.41 -11.68
CA LEU A 421 1.70 -20.04 -10.31
C LEU A 421 1.96 -21.27 -9.40
N GLY A 422 1.94 -22.48 -9.96
CA GLY A 422 2.15 -23.72 -9.21
C GLY A 422 0.99 -24.07 -8.27
N LEU A 423 -0.20 -23.60 -8.59
CA LEU A 423 -1.43 -23.77 -7.82
C LEU A 423 -2.47 -24.53 -8.68
N THR A 424 -3.59 -24.92 -8.05
CA THR A 424 -4.64 -25.67 -8.72
C THR A 424 -5.94 -24.87 -8.72
N ALA A 425 -6.42 -24.47 -9.90
CA ALA A 425 -7.72 -23.82 -9.98
C ALA A 425 -8.83 -24.83 -9.61
N PRO A 426 -9.64 -24.56 -8.57
CA PRO A 426 -10.78 -25.40 -8.24
C PRO A 426 -11.79 -25.39 -9.40
N ASP A 427 -12.65 -26.43 -9.45
CA ASP A 427 -13.69 -26.60 -10.49
C ASP A 427 -14.82 -25.59 -10.38
#